data_332928e6ec705c00326f7b1afb40f3c9
#
_entry.id   332928e6ec705c00326f7b1afb40f3c9
#
_cell.length_a   1.000
_cell.length_b   1.000
_cell.length_c   1.000
_cell.angle_alpha   90.00
_cell.angle_beta   90.00
_cell.angle_gamma   90.00
#
_symmetry.space_group_name_H-M   'P 1'
#
loop_
_entity.id
_entity.type
_entity.pdbx_description
1 polymer ?
#
loop_
_entity_poly.entity_id
_entity_poly.type
_entity_poly.pdbx_seq_one_letter_code
_entity_poly.pdbx_strand_id
1 'polypeptide(L)'
;MRRVLAAGLGVSVAVLATSLLAWLGWAWYQSRLPETYSVMDFAIPDQGGAPPGAGHTHGAARATSVVDLRGPRGTPQRRFWLTAANGTVRLASGRTVHALSFNGTVPGPELRVREGELVEVTLRNTDVAGGVTVHWHGVDLPNGEDGVAGVTQDAVPPGGSHVYRFRAGQVGTFWYHAHQASATEVRRGLYGALVIEPAIVPDARVADMVVAVHTLDGTPLVNATDGVERRAVQPGTAVRLRLINTDNAPQRVDIGGTPFRVVAIDGTDLTGPTLLRRRTLELAAGGRYDVAFTMPPTPVKLAVENTLVGLALSADGNSDPSTPAPGPEFDPAVYGRPSPKPFDASSHYDRVFSLDIGRKLGFFDGHPGKQWTLNGGIYPRVPMFMVERGDLVRISIRNGTGAVHPMHLHGHHMLVLSRNGVPVSGSRWWSDTLNVEAGERYDVAFRADNPGIWMDHCHNLRHAADGLTMHIAYAGVTTPFETGGAAHNHPE
;
A
#
# COMPACT_ATOMS: atom_id res chain seq x y z
N MET A 1 -26.78 49.88 37.90
CA MET A 1 -25.54 49.16 37.53
C MET A 1 -25.74 47.69 37.20
N ARG A 2 -26.34 46.82 38.05
CA ARG A 2 -26.49 45.39 37.75
C ARG A 2 -27.24 45.03 36.44
N ARG A 3 -28.31 45.79 36.07
CA ARG A 3 -29.09 45.55 34.84
C ARG A 3 -28.33 45.94 33.56
N VAL A 4 -27.49 46.95 33.60
CA VAL A 4 -26.67 47.37 32.45
C VAL A 4 -25.51 46.39 32.20
N LEU A 5 -24.89 45.88 33.28
CA LEU A 5 -23.88 44.86 33.20
C LEU A 5 -24.43 43.53 32.66
N ALA A 6 -25.64 43.12 33.05
CA ALA A 6 -26.30 41.92 32.55
C ALA A 6 -26.68 42.04 31.07
N ALA A 7 -27.15 43.20 30.61
CA ALA A 7 -27.45 43.46 29.21
C ALA A 7 -26.18 43.49 28.33
N GLY A 8 -25.08 44.07 28.82
CA GLY A 8 -23.78 44.06 28.12
C GLY A 8 -23.20 42.64 27.99
N LEU A 9 -23.32 41.83 29.04
CA LEU A 9 -22.86 40.43 29.01
C LEU A 9 -23.69 39.60 28.01
N GLY A 10 -25.02 39.81 27.97
CA GLY A 10 -25.91 39.12 27.03
C GLY A 10 -25.59 39.46 25.56
N VAL A 11 -25.31 40.71 25.26
CA VAL A 11 -24.90 41.15 23.91
C VAL A 11 -23.54 40.52 23.51
N SER A 12 -22.57 40.55 24.43
CA SER A 12 -21.25 39.95 24.17
C SER A 12 -21.32 38.43 23.92
N VAL A 13 -22.12 37.70 24.68
CA VAL A 13 -22.35 36.27 24.49
C VAL A 13 -23.04 35.99 23.16
N ALA A 14 -24.06 36.81 22.78
CA ALA A 14 -24.75 36.66 21.51
C ALA A 14 -23.81 36.92 20.32
N VAL A 15 -22.97 37.95 20.38
CA VAL A 15 -21.97 38.25 19.33
C VAL A 15 -20.95 37.14 19.20
N LEU A 16 -20.43 36.59 20.30
CA LEU A 16 -19.49 35.47 20.27
C LEU A 16 -20.13 34.19 19.68
N ALA A 17 -21.37 33.91 20.09
CA ALA A 17 -22.10 32.75 19.56
C ALA A 17 -22.37 32.86 18.06
N THR A 18 -22.80 34.05 17.59
CA THR A 18 -23.03 34.30 16.15
C THR A 18 -21.75 34.22 15.35
N SER A 19 -20.65 34.77 15.87
CA SER A 19 -19.34 34.69 15.22
C SER A 19 -18.82 33.24 15.13
N LEU A 20 -19.02 32.47 16.18
CA LEU A 20 -18.65 31.04 16.21
C LEU A 20 -19.48 30.24 15.19
N LEU A 21 -20.80 30.45 15.14
CA LEU A 21 -21.68 29.77 14.17
C LEU A 21 -21.35 30.17 12.73
N ALA A 22 -21.05 31.43 12.48
CA ALA A 22 -20.63 31.91 11.16
C ALA A 22 -19.29 31.27 10.75
N TRP A 23 -18.32 31.18 11.68
CA TRP A 23 -17.04 30.50 11.45
C TRP A 23 -17.21 29.00 11.21
N LEU A 24 -18.05 28.33 11.99
CA LEU A 24 -18.34 26.89 11.79
C LEU A 24 -19.02 26.67 10.44
N GLY A 25 -20.00 27.52 10.07
CA GLY A 25 -20.66 27.42 8.77
C GLY A 25 -19.70 27.66 7.60
N TRP A 26 -18.79 28.62 7.74
CA TRP A 26 -17.74 28.86 6.75
C TRP A 26 -16.75 27.70 6.68
N ALA A 27 -16.29 27.17 7.82
CA ALA A 27 -15.39 26.01 7.87
C ALA A 27 -16.03 24.76 7.26
N TRP A 28 -17.30 24.53 7.55
CA TRP A 28 -18.08 23.45 6.92
C TRP A 28 -18.14 23.61 5.40
N TYR A 29 -18.50 24.80 4.91
CA TYR A 29 -18.57 25.08 3.47
C TYR A 29 -17.22 24.88 2.78
N GLN A 30 -16.15 25.38 3.38
CA GLN A 30 -14.79 25.24 2.85
C GLN A 30 -14.24 23.79 2.86
N SER A 31 -14.85 22.91 3.64
CA SER A 31 -14.44 21.52 3.72
C SER A 31 -15.09 20.62 2.67
N ARG A 32 -16.13 21.12 2.00
CA ARG A 32 -16.82 20.33 0.98
C ARG A 32 -15.96 20.17 -0.26
N LEU A 33 -15.83 18.91 -0.69
CA LEU A 33 -15.15 18.62 -1.93
C LEU A 33 -16.03 19.05 -3.12
N PRO A 34 -15.47 19.62 -4.17
CA PRO A 34 -16.17 19.82 -5.43
C PRO A 34 -16.63 18.46 -6.01
N GLU A 35 -17.68 18.49 -6.83
CA GLU A 35 -18.13 17.28 -7.55
C GLU A 35 -17.04 16.71 -8.46
N THR A 36 -16.13 17.57 -8.90
CA THR A 36 -15.00 17.22 -9.76
C THR A 36 -13.80 18.09 -9.40
N TYR A 37 -12.63 17.50 -9.22
CA TYR A 37 -11.39 18.24 -8.97
C TYR A 37 -10.17 17.40 -9.35
N SER A 38 -9.09 18.07 -9.75
CA SER A 38 -7.78 17.44 -9.88
C SER A 38 -7.11 17.35 -8.51
N VAL A 39 -6.37 16.28 -8.25
CA VAL A 39 -5.51 16.14 -7.05
C VAL A 39 -4.47 17.26 -6.95
N MET A 40 -4.21 17.96 -8.07
CA MET A 40 -3.29 19.10 -8.15
C MET A 40 -3.91 20.43 -7.68
N ASP A 41 -5.26 20.53 -7.58
CA ASP A 41 -5.93 21.82 -7.39
C ASP A 41 -5.84 22.38 -5.96
N PHE A 42 -5.85 21.49 -4.97
CA PHE A 42 -5.96 21.88 -3.56
C PHE A 42 -4.75 21.53 -2.72
N ALA A 43 -3.89 20.67 -3.22
CA ALA A 43 -2.67 20.27 -2.53
C ALA A 43 -1.71 21.46 -2.36
N ILE A 44 -0.97 21.47 -1.26
CA ILE A 44 -0.01 22.53 -0.93
C ILE A 44 1.37 22.06 -1.41
N PRO A 45 1.92 22.66 -2.49
CA PRO A 45 3.24 22.26 -2.99
C PRO A 45 4.32 22.50 -1.93
N ASP A 46 5.08 21.44 -1.61
CA ASP A 46 6.27 21.49 -0.76
C ASP A 46 7.50 21.15 -1.60
N GLN A 47 8.51 22.03 -1.59
CA GLN A 47 9.72 21.88 -2.40
C GLN A 47 10.86 21.15 -1.65
N GLY A 48 10.62 20.69 -0.41
CA GLY A 48 11.64 19.99 0.38
C GLY A 48 12.88 20.82 0.66
N GLY A 49 12.72 22.13 0.85
CA GLY A 49 13.80 23.06 1.13
C GLY A 49 14.59 23.54 -0.10
N ALA A 50 14.34 23.01 -1.30
CA ALA A 50 14.92 23.54 -2.52
C ALA A 50 14.17 24.82 -2.98
N PRO A 51 14.88 25.81 -3.57
CA PRO A 51 14.21 26.95 -4.17
C PRO A 51 13.25 26.50 -5.29
N PRO A 52 12.08 27.16 -5.47
CA PRO A 52 11.23 26.90 -6.61
C PRO A 52 12.02 27.07 -7.93
N GLY A 53 12.08 26.05 -8.78
CA GLY A 53 12.81 26.09 -10.06
C GLY A 53 14.33 25.96 -9.93
N ALA A 54 14.88 25.51 -8.79
CA ALA A 54 16.32 25.24 -8.61
C ALA A 54 16.80 23.94 -9.28
N GLY A 55 15.91 23.24 -9.97
CA GLY A 55 16.26 22.09 -10.80
C GLY A 55 17.06 22.54 -12.01
N HIS A 56 18.03 21.74 -12.42
CA HIS A 56 18.91 21.93 -13.56
C HIS A 56 18.12 22.54 -14.74
N THR A 57 18.51 23.73 -15.17
CA THR A 57 17.88 24.52 -16.24
C THR A 57 17.83 23.73 -17.56
N HIS A 58 16.89 22.83 -17.66
CA HIS A 58 16.42 22.35 -18.94
C HIS A 58 15.33 23.34 -19.35
N GLY A 59 15.59 24.05 -20.46
CA GLY A 59 14.68 25.06 -21.00
C GLY A 59 13.25 24.56 -21.00
N ALA A 60 12.25 25.47 -20.96
CA ALA A 60 10.82 25.24 -20.79
C ALA A 60 10.38 23.90 -21.42
N ALA A 61 10.56 22.81 -20.68
CA ALA A 61 10.18 21.48 -21.10
C ALA A 61 8.65 21.45 -21.19
N ARG A 62 8.14 20.99 -22.30
CA ARG A 62 6.70 20.78 -22.48
C ARG A 62 6.22 19.87 -21.35
N ALA A 63 5.15 20.27 -20.64
CA ALA A 63 4.55 19.46 -19.60
C ALA A 63 4.28 18.04 -20.11
N THR A 64 4.70 17.03 -19.35
CA THR A 64 4.46 15.62 -19.68
C THR A 64 3.18 15.17 -19.02
N SER A 65 2.23 14.67 -19.78
CA SER A 65 1.00 14.11 -19.20
C SER A 65 1.26 12.69 -18.69
N VAL A 66 0.59 12.29 -17.59
CA VAL A 66 0.61 10.89 -17.12
C VAL A 66 0.18 9.90 -18.20
N VAL A 67 -0.68 10.32 -19.15
CA VAL A 67 -1.11 9.47 -20.28
C VAL A 67 0.01 9.16 -21.26
N ASP A 68 1.11 9.93 -21.25
CA ASP A 68 2.28 9.71 -22.07
C ASP A 68 3.33 8.81 -21.36
N LEU A 69 3.20 8.65 -20.03
CA LEU A 69 4.05 7.80 -19.20
C LEU A 69 3.56 6.35 -19.21
N ARG A 70 3.54 5.74 -20.41
CA ARG A 70 3.04 4.40 -20.66
C ARG A 70 4.13 3.34 -20.66
N GLY A 71 3.71 2.10 -20.44
CA GLY A 71 4.56 0.92 -20.57
C GLY A 71 5.10 0.73 -21.99
N PRO A 72 6.17 -0.07 -22.13
CA PRO A 72 6.84 -0.28 -23.42
C PRO A 72 5.89 -0.83 -24.50
N ARG A 73 6.06 -0.35 -25.73
CA ARG A 73 5.40 -0.95 -26.90
C ARG A 73 6.12 -2.25 -27.29
N GLY A 74 5.43 -3.15 -27.95
CA GLY A 74 5.98 -4.41 -28.45
C GLY A 74 5.04 -5.58 -28.21
N THR A 75 5.48 -6.78 -28.61
CA THR A 75 4.70 -8.01 -28.37
C THR A 75 4.91 -8.48 -26.94
N PRO A 76 3.86 -8.55 -26.10
CA PRO A 76 3.99 -9.03 -24.75
C PRO A 76 4.32 -10.52 -24.72
N GLN A 77 5.22 -10.90 -23.83
CA GLN A 77 5.57 -12.29 -23.55
C GLN A 77 4.54 -12.96 -22.65
N ARG A 78 3.84 -12.15 -21.81
CA ARG A 78 2.77 -12.62 -20.92
C ARG A 78 1.52 -11.81 -21.14
N ARG A 79 0.38 -12.51 -21.25
CA ARG A 79 -0.95 -11.89 -21.29
C ARG A 79 -1.84 -12.50 -20.23
N PHE A 80 -2.57 -11.64 -19.53
CA PHE A 80 -3.55 -12.03 -18.54
C PHE A 80 -4.85 -11.28 -18.77
N TRP A 81 -5.93 -11.85 -18.27
CA TRP A 81 -7.26 -11.25 -18.27
C TRP A 81 -7.79 -11.27 -16.84
N LEU A 82 -8.17 -10.11 -16.35
CA LEU A 82 -8.82 -9.91 -15.06
C LEU A 82 -10.23 -9.42 -15.30
N THR A 83 -11.21 -10.29 -15.05
CA THR A 83 -12.63 -9.94 -15.16
C THR A 83 -13.17 -9.65 -13.78
N ALA A 84 -13.42 -8.36 -13.49
CA ALA A 84 -14.04 -7.92 -12.25
C ALA A 84 -15.56 -8.15 -12.32
N ALA A 85 -16.10 -8.80 -11.32
CA ALA A 85 -17.52 -9.09 -11.23
C ALA A 85 -18.02 -9.05 -9.79
N ASN A 86 -19.30 -8.68 -9.63
CA ASN A 86 -20.05 -8.79 -8.40
C ASN A 86 -20.78 -10.13 -8.38
N GLY A 87 -20.72 -10.87 -7.28
CA GLY A 87 -21.34 -12.19 -7.24
C GLY A 87 -21.11 -12.92 -5.93
N THR A 88 -21.02 -14.23 -6.02
CA THR A 88 -20.72 -15.09 -4.88
C THR A 88 -19.50 -15.94 -5.13
N VAL A 89 -18.68 -16.12 -4.11
CA VAL A 89 -17.54 -17.04 -4.12
C VAL A 89 -17.75 -18.15 -3.09
N ARG A 90 -17.27 -19.35 -3.42
CA ARG A 90 -17.34 -20.50 -2.52
C ARG A 90 -16.00 -20.66 -1.80
N LEU A 91 -16.02 -20.60 -0.47
CA LEU A 91 -14.86 -20.82 0.38
C LEU A 91 -14.55 -22.32 0.51
N ALA A 92 -13.36 -22.65 1.02
CA ALA A 92 -12.92 -24.04 1.18
C ALA A 92 -13.83 -24.87 2.13
N SER A 93 -14.46 -24.24 3.12
CA SER A 93 -15.47 -24.89 3.97
C SER A 93 -16.75 -25.30 3.23
N GLY A 94 -16.93 -24.81 2.00
CA GLY A 94 -18.17 -24.94 1.23
C GLY A 94 -19.16 -23.81 1.44
N ARG A 95 -18.87 -22.86 2.35
CA ARG A 95 -19.69 -21.66 2.58
C ARG A 95 -19.59 -20.74 1.36
N THR A 96 -20.74 -20.17 0.98
CA THR A 96 -20.83 -19.17 -0.08
C THR A 96 -20.96 -17.79 0.55
N VAL A 97 -20.14 -16.84 0.09
CA VAL A 97 -20.16 -15.44 0.53
C VAL A 97 -20.36 -14.52 -0.67
N HIS A 98 -21.02 -13.39 -0.45
CA HIS A 98 -21.18 -12.37 -1.46
C HIS A 98 -19.89 -11.56 -1.55
N ALA A 99 -19.32 -11.45 -2.74
CA ALA A 99 -18.02 -10.82 -2.95
C ALA A 99 -17.93 -10.08 -4.28
N LEU A 100 -16.98 -9.18 -4.39
CA LEU A 100 -16.38 -8.78 -5.66
C LEU A 100 -15.24 -9.74 -5.94
N SER A 101 -15.01 -10.10 -7.19
CA SER A 101 -13.97 -11.06 -7.52
C SER A 101 -13.28 -10.74 -8.84
N PHE A 102 -12.00 -11.07 -8.94
CA PHE A 102 -11.36 -11.22 -10.25
C PHE A 102 -11.49 -12.67 -10.71
N ASN A 103 -12.04 -12.87 -11.89
CA ASN A 103 -12.26 -14.18 -12.52
C ASN A 103 -13.08 -15.18 -11.66
N GLY A 104 -13.99 -14.67 -10.82
CA GLY A 104 -14.89 -15.49 -10.01
C GLY A 104 -14.27 -16.12 -8.76
N THR A 105 -13.05 -15.73 -8.38
CA THR A 105 -12.34 -16.24 -7.20
C THR A 105 -11.86 -15.12 -6.27
N VAL A 106 -11.69 -15.43 -5.00
CA VAL A 106 -11.01 -14.60 -4.00
C VAL A 106 -10.01 -15.49 -3.25
N PRO A 107 -8.71 -15.17 -3.27
CA PRO A 107 -8.06 -14.16 -4.12
C PRO A 107 -8.34 -14.35 -5.61
N GLY A 108 -8.17 -13.29 -6.40
CA GLY A 108 -8.09 -13.37 -7.85
C GLY A 108 -6.88 -14.23 -8.29
N PRO A 109 -6.74 -14.50 -9.61
CA PRO A 109 -5.67 -15.39 -10.10
C PRO A 109 -4.28 -14.91 -9.67
N GLU A 110 -3.43 -15.85 -9.29
CA GLU A 110 -2.01 -15.58 -9.10
C GLU A 110 -1.36 -15.34 -10.48
N LEU A 111 -0.74 -14.17 -10.64
CA LEU A 111 -0.01 -13.81 -11.85
C LEU A 111 1.48 -14.13 -11.63
N ARG A 112 2.05 -15.06 -12.43
CA ARG A 112 3.49 -15.36 -12.40
C ARG A 112 4.12 -14.98 -13.72
N VAL A 113 5.19 -14.16 -13.63
CA VAL A 113 5.97 -13.67 -14.76
C VAL A 113 7.46 -13.76 -14.43
N ARG A 114 8.31 -13.66 -15.44
CA ARG A 114 9.76 -13.59 -15.25
C ARG A 114 10.29 -12.19 -15.42
N GLU A 115 11.36 -11.91 -14.72
CA GLU A 115 12.11 -10.67 -14.87
C GLU A 115 12.45 -10.42 -16.35
N GLY A 116 12.22 -9.19 -16.78
CA GLY A 116 12.43 -8.76 -18.15
C GLY A 116 11.25 -8.98 -19.10
N GLU A 117 10.27 -9.82 -18.77
CA GLU A 117 9.08 -10.02 -19.61
C GLU A 117 8.23 -8.76 -19.72
N LEU A 118 7.75 -8.48 -20.92
CA LEU A 118 6.70 -7.48 -21.16
C LEU A 118 5.35 -8.13 -20.85
N VAL A 119 4.66 -7.60 -19.88
CA VAL A 119 3.37 -8.06 -19.37
C VAL A 119 2.26 -7.18 -19.95
N GLU A 120 1.17 -7.81 -20.36
CA GLU A 120 -0.06 -7.15 -20.75
C GLU A 120 -1.21 -7.76 -19.94
N VAL A 121 -1.95 -6.91 -19.23
CA VAL A 121 -3.12 -7.33 -18.46
C VAL A 121 -4.34 -6.58 -18.96
N THR A 122 -5.33 -7.30 -19.43
CA THR A 122 -6.63 -6.74 -19.81
C THR A 122 -7.60 -6.87 -18.63
N LEU A 123 -7.94 -5.72 -18.05
CA LEU A 123 -9.03 -5.61 -17.10
C LEU A 123 -10.36 -5.48 -17.85
N ARG A 124 -11.35 -6.24 -17.46
CA ARG A 124 -12.74 -6.10 -17.89
C ARG A 124 -13.63 -5.95 -16.66
N ASN A 125 -14.44 -4.92 -16.64
CA ASN A 125 -15.49 -4.78 -15.64
C ASN A 125 -16.79 -5.35 -16.19
N THR A 126 -17.33 -6.38 -15.55
CA THR A 126 -18.64 -6.95 -15.95
C THR A 126 -19.78 -6.12 -15.39
N ASP A 127 -19.82 -5.93 -14.08
CA ASP A 127 -20.97 -5.35 -13.38
C ASP A 127 -20.63 -4.69 -12.02
N VAL A 128 -19.36 -4.36 -11.79
CA VAL A 128 -18.97 -3.57 -10.61
C VAL A 128 -19.42 -2.12 -10.84
N ALA A 129 -20.51 -1.74 -10.22
CA ALA A 129 -21.27 -0.52 -10.53
C ALA A 129 -20.48 0.77 -10.31
N GLY A 130 -19.57 0.81 -9.30
CA GLY A 130 -18.71 1.97 -9.02
C GLY A 130 -17.57 2.17 -10.00
N GLY A 131 -17.43 1.30 -11.01
CA GLY A 131 -16.23 1.23 -11.84
C GLY A 131 -15.14 0.38 -11.16
N VAL A 132 -14.03 0.15 -11.82
CA VAL A 132 -12.88 -0.58 -11.25
C VAL A 132 -11.59 -0.17 -11.94
N THR A 133 -10.48 -0.12 -11.19
CA THR A 133 -9.12 -0.05 -11.72
C THR A 133 -8.27 -1.14 -11.09
N VAL A 134 -7.03 -1.32 -11.56
CA VAL A 134 -6.07 -2.24 -10.92
C VAL A 134 -4.75 -1.50 -10.69
N HIS A 135 -4.38 -1.41 -9.42
CA HIS A 135 -3.05 -0.96 -8.98
C HIS A 135 -2.12 -2.17 -8.80
N TRP A 136 -0.86 -1.98 -9.14
CA TRP A 136 0.21 -2.98 -9.08
C TRP A 136 1.11 -2.70 -7.88
N HIS A 137 0.64 -3.08 -6.71
CA HIS A 137 1.25 -2.72 -5.44
C HIS A 137 2.70 -3.20 -5.32
N GLY A 138 3.60 -2.25 -5.12
CA GLY A 138 5.03 -2.45 -4.95
C GLY A 138 5.82 -2.61 -6.26
N VAL A 139 5.20 -2.50 -7.42
CA VAL A 139 5.91 -2.56 -8.71
C VAL A 139 6.29 -1.16 -9.19
N ASP A 140 7.57 -0.91 -9.46
CA ASP A 140 8.04 0.35 -10.06
C ASP A 140 7.76 0.34 -11.58
N LEU A 141 6.53 0.62 -11.95
CA LEU A 141 6.06 0.66 -13.33
C LEU A 141 5.92 2.12 -13.81
N PRO A 142 5.76 2.37 -15.14
CA PRO A 142 5.47 3.70 -15.63
C PRO A 142 4.16 4.25 -15.06
N ASN A 143 4.14 5.53 -14.64
CA ASN A 143 3.02 6.13 -13.90
C ASN A 143 1.66 6.01 -14.59
N GLY A 144 1.60 6.08 -15.94
CA GLY A 144 0.35 5.89 -16.67
C GLY A 144 -0.22 4.47 -16.61
N GLU A 145 0.46 3.51 -15.98
CA GLU A 145 0.02 2.13 -15.75
C GLU A 145 -0.32 1.86 -14.26
N ASP A 146 -0.22 2.88 -13.40
CA ASP A 146 -0.38 2.77 -11.94
C ASP A 146 -1.80 2.39 -11.48
N GLY A 147 -2.80 2.71 -12.30
CA GLY A 147 -4.18 2.26 -12.07
C GLY A 147 -4.94 3.01 -10.98
N VAL A 148 -4.55 4.24 -10.66
CA VAL A 148 -5.24 5.09 -9.67
C VAL A 148 -6.32 5.92 -10.37
N ALA A 149 -7.58 5.69 -9.99
CA ALA A 149 -8.72 6.40 -10.55
C ALA A 149 -8.64 7.91 -10.26
N GLY A 150 -8.84 8.75 -11.29
CA GLY A 150 -8.79 10.22 -11.15
C GLY A 150 -7.37 10.81 -11.03
N VAL A 151 -6.33 9.95 -11.13
CA VAL A 151 -4.92 10.37 -11.13
C VAL A 151 -4.22 9.91 -12.40
N THR A 152 -4.23 8.62 -12.69
CA THR A 152 -3.53 8.03 -13.84
C THR A 152 -4.47 7.47 -14.91
N GLN A 153 -5.74 7.29 -14.58
CA GLN A 153 -6.80 6.85 -15.47
C GLN A 153 -8.19 7.15 -14.90
N ASP A 154 -9.22 6.96 -15.72
CA ASP A 154 -10.60 6.86 -15.26
C ASP A 154 -10.93 5.43 -14.81
N ALA A 155 -11.87 5.31 -13.89
CA ALA A 155 -12.45 4.03 -13.50
C ALA A 155 -13.14 3.36 -14.68
N VAL A 156 -12.92 2.08 -14.87
CA VAL A 156 -13.51 1.29 -15.95
C VAL A 156 -14.97 1.00 -15.61
N PRO A 157 -15.94 1.56 -16.34
CA PRO A 157 -17.37 1.37 -16.04
C PRO A 157 -17.83 -0.06 -16.34
N PRO A 158 -19.01 -0.49 -15.86
CA PRO A 158 -19.61 -1.76 -16.23
C PRO A 158 -19.66 -1.95 -17.76
N GLY A 159 -19.25 -3.12 -18.23
CA GLY A 159 -19.12 -3.46 -19.64
C GLY A 159 -17.84 -2.94 -20.31
N GLY A 160 -17.08 -2.07 -19.64
CA GLY A 160 -15.84 -1.48 -20.12
C GLY A 160 -14.61 -2.38 -19.94
N SER A 161 -13.49 -1.93 -20.51
CA SER A 161 -12.19 -2.58 -20.35
C SER A 161 -11.03 -1.59 -20.39
N HIS A 162 -9.90 -1.96 -19.79
CA HIS A 162 -8.64 -1.24 -19.83
C HIS A 162 -7.48 -2.20 -20.03
N VAL A 163 -6.37 -1.74 -20.60
CA VAL A 163 -5.19 -2.56 -20.84
C VAL A 163 -3.98 -1.92 -20.17
N TYR A 164 -3.38 -2.64 -19.23
CA TYR A 164 -2.13 -2.29 -18.57
C TYR A 164 -0.97 -2.98 -19.26
N ARG A 165 0.16 -2.27 -19.40
CA ARG A 165 1.38 -2.80 -20.00
C ARG A 165 2.60 -2.33 -19.22
N PHE A 166 3.39 -3.27 -18.72
CA PHE A 166 4.63 -2.95 -18.01
C PHE A 166 5.67 -4.04 -18.22
N ARG A 167 6.93 -3.69 -18.02
CA ARG A 167 8.02 -4.66 -17.95
C ARG A 167 8.19 -5.12 -16.51
N ALA A 168 8.22 -6.43 -16.30
CA ALA A 168 8.53 -7.03 -15.00
C ALA A 168 10.01 -6.80 -14.68
N GLY A 169 10.35 -5.64 -14.09
CA GLY A 169 11.74 -5.20 -13.87
C GLY A 169 12.33 -5.60 -12.52
N GLN A 170 11.51 -6.08 -11.60
CA GLN A 170 11.89 -6.34 -10.20
C GLN A 170 11.49 -7.77 -9.83
N VAL A 171 12.46 -8.59 -9.43
CA VAL A 171 12.18 -9.92 -8.87
C VAL A 171 11.59 -9.76 -7.48
N GLY A 172 10.48 -10.45 -7.18
CA GLY A 172 9.91 -10.36 -5.84
C GLY A 172 8.46 -10.82 -5.73
N THR A 173 7.91 -10.57 -4.56
CA THR A 173 6.52 -10.81 -4.21
C THR A 173 5.77 -9.49 -4.16
N PHE A 174 4.81 -9.37 -5.04
CA PHE A 174 3.94 -8.21 -5.21
C PHE A 174 2.49 -8.67 -5.20
N TRP A 175 1.57 -7.72 -5.29
CA TRP A 175 0.16 -8.02 -5.43
C TRP A 175 -0.55 -6.96 -6.26
N TYR A 176 -1.77 -7.22 -6.64
CA TYR A 176 -2.59 -6.27 -7.37
C TYR A 176 -3.96 -6.15 -6.71
N HIS A 177 -4.53 -4.97 -6.76
CA HIS A 177 -5.85 -4.73 -6.16
C HIS A 177 -6.58 -3.56 -6.84
N ALA A 178 -7.87 -3.48 -6.58
CA ALA A 178 -8.67 -2.35 -7.05
C ALA A 178 -8.22 -1.04 -6.39
N HIS A 179 -8.15 0.02 -7.17
CA HIS A 179 -7.83 1.37 -6.71
C HIS A 179 -8.87 2.39 -7.20
N GLN A 180 -10.12 1.95 -7.24
CA GLN A 180 -11.36 2.71 -7.36
C GLN A 180 -12.21 2.29 -6.17
N ALA A 181 -12.56 3.24 -5.27
CA ALA A 181 -13.21 2.95 -3.99
C ALA A 181 -12.50 1.81 -3.21
N SER A 182 -11.17 1.90 -3.13
CA SER A 182 -10.27 0.82 -2.70
C SER A 182 -10.64 0.27 -1.32
N ALA A 183 -11.02 1.14 -0.36
CA ALA A 183 -11.47 0.75 0.98
C ALA A 183 -12.65 -0.24 0.98
N THR A 184 -13.47 -0.20 -0.04
CA THR A 184 -14.63 -1.10 -0.19
C THR A 184 -14.31 -2.29 -1.10
N GLU A 185 -13.68 -2.03 -2.24
CA GLU A 185 -13.49 -3.04 -3.28
C GLU A 185 -12.45 -4.09 -2.90
N VAL A 186 -11.34 -3.69 -2.28
CA VAL A 186 -10.32 -4.63 -1.78
C VAL A 186 -10.91 -5.50 -0.67
N ARG A 187 -11.55 -4.89 0.34
CA ARG A 187 -12.20 -5.61 1.43
C ARG A 187 -13.24 -6.62 0.93
N ARG A 188 -13.88 -6.36 -0.21
CA ARG A 188 -14.87 -7.24 -0.83
C ARG A 188 -14.27 -8.27 -1.76
N GLY A 189 -12.94 -8.28 -1.99
CA GLY A 189 -12.25 -9.36 -2.68
C GLY A 189 -11.56 -9.02 -3.99
N LEU A 190 -11.50 -7.74 -4.44
CA LEU A 190 -10.79 -7.36 -5.66
C LEU A 190 -9.28 -7.21 -5.42
N TYR A 191 -8.61 -8.34 -5.22
CA TYR A 191 -7.16 -8.42 -5.07
C TYR A 191 -6.63 -9.79 -5.54
N GLY A 192 -5.32 -9.86 -5.81
CA GLY A 192 -4.62 -11.11 -6.12
C GLY A 192 -3.10 -10.92 -6.09
N ALA A 193 -2.36 -12.01 -6.13
CA ALA A 193 -0.90 -11.99 -6.05
C ALA A 193 -0.25 -11.79 -7.43
N LEU A 194 0.86 -11.07 -7.44
CA LEU A 194 1.79 -10.98 -8.57
C LEU A 194 3.18 -11.42 -8.10
N VAL A 195 3.72 -12.46 -8.72
CA VAL A 195 5.07 -12.96 -8.46
C VAL A 195 5.94 -12.73 -9.68
N ILE A 196 7.03 -11.99 -9.50
CA ILE A 196 8.03 -11.80 -10.54
C ILE A 196 9.23 -12.69 -10.19
N GLU A 197 9.41 -13.75 -10.97
CA GLU A 197 10.49 -14.71 -10.80
C GLU A 197 11.77 -14.22 -11.48
N PRO A 198 12.96 -14.66 -11.05
CA PRO A 198 14.20 -14.39 -11.79
C PRO A 198 14.11 -14.84 -13.26
N ALA A 199 14.78 -14.12 -14.16
CA ALA A 199 14.84 -14.47 -15.58
C ALA A 199 15.31 -15.91 -15.80
N ILE A 200 16.24 -16.37 -14.95
CA ILE A 200 16.74 -17.74 -14.91
C ILE A 200 16.30 -18.36 -13.57
N VAL A 201 15.38 -19.31 -13.65
CA VAL A 201 14.93 -20.06 -12.47
C VAL A 201 15.96 -21.17 -12.21
N PRO A 202 16.51 -21.26 -10.97
CA PRO A 202 17.40 -22.38 -10.63
C PRO A 202 16.67 -23.72 -10.74
N ASP A 203 17.37 -24.78 -11.17
CA ASP A 203 16.83 -26.14 -11.31
C ASP A 203 16.37 -26.79 -9.98
N ALA A 204 16.66 -26.13 -8.85
CA ALA A 204 16.26 -26.63 -7.54
C ALA A 204 14.73 -26.61 -7.39
N ARG A 205 14.16 -27.77 -7.08
CA ARG A 205 12.74 -27.87 -6.75
C ARG A 205 12.48 -27.14 -5.42
N VAL A 206 11.85 -26.00 -5.52
CA VAL A 206 11.37 -25.19 -4.37
C VAL A 206 9.85 -25.29 -4.32
N ALA A 207 9.29 -25.61 -3.17
CA ALA A 207 7.88 -25.45 -2.90
C ALA A 207 7.61 -23.95 -2.64
N ASP A 208 7.32 -23.21 -3.70
CA ASP A 208 7.10 -21.76 -3.70
C ASP A 208 5.58 -21.49 -3.67
N MET A 209 5.10 -20.92 -2.58
CA MET A 209 3.67 -20.76 -2.30
C MET A 209 3.34 -19.34 -1.85
N VAL A 210 2.31 -18.74 -2.44
CA VAL A 210 1.70 -17.51 -1.96
C VAL A 210 0.78 -17.83 -0.78
N VAL A 211 0.83 -16.97 0.24
CA VAL A 211 0.00 -17.01 1.44
C VAL A 211 -0.59 -15.61 1.64
N ALA A 212 -1.72 -15.35 1.02
CA ALA A 212 -2.45 -14.10 1.16
C ALA A 212 -3.35 -14.18 2.40
N VAL A 213 -3.18 -13.22 3.32
CA VAL A 213 -4.02 -13.07 4.52
C VAL A 213 -5.03 -11.96 4.26
N HIS A 214 -6.32 -12.25 4.47
CA HIS A 214 -7.41 -11.32 4.21
C HIS A 214 -8.60 -11.57 5.13
N THR A 215 -9.43 -10.53 5.32
CA THR A 215 -10.73 -10.63 6.00
C THR A 215 -11.86 -10.28 5.03
N LEU A 216 -12.46 -11.30 4.44
CA LEU A 216 -13.57 -11.16 3.49
C LEU A 216 -14.91 -11.11 4.23
N ASP A 217 -15.56 -9.95 4.24
CA ASP A 217 -16.83 -9.74 4.94
C ASP A 217 -16.84 -10.28 6.38
N GLY A 218 -15.82 -9.91 7.15
CA GLY A 218 -15.64 -10.35 8.54
C GLY A 218 -15.16 -11.79 8.71
N THR A 219 -14.85 -12.49 7.62
CA THR A 219 -14.32 -13.85 7.65
C THR A 219 -12.83 -13.83 7.38
N PRO A 220 -11.98 -14.21 8.35
CA PRO A 220 -10.55 -14.38 8.11
C PRO A 220 -10.29 -15.50 7.09
N LEU A 221 -9.33 -15.26 6.20
CA LEU A 221 -8.92 -16.19 5.15
C LEU A 221 -7.40 -16.29 5.08
N VAL A 222 -6.91 -17.46 4.76
CA VAL A 222 -5.60 -17.68 4.14
C VAL A 222 -5.87 -18.18 2.73
N ASN A 223 -5.50 -17.41 1.73
CA ASN A 223 -5.91 -17.63 0.34
C ASN A 223 -7.46 -17.71 0.23
N ALA A 224 -8.01 -18.79 -0.32
CA ALA A 224 -9.46 -19.03 -0.39
C ALA A 224 -10.02 -19.84 0.80
N THR A 225 -9.21 -20.07 1.84
CA THR A 225 -9.51 -21.01 2.92
C THR A 225 -9.89 -20.28 4.21
N ASP A 226 -11.10 -20.53 4.70
CA ASP A 226 -11.65 -20.03 5.98
C ASP A 226 -11.38 -21.00 7.15
N GLY A 227 -10.26 -21.69 7.10
CA GLY A 227 -9.74 -22.65 8.09
C GLY A 227 -8.25 -22.85 7.87
N VAL A 228 -7.76 -24.05 8.15
CA VAL A 228 -6.37 -24.41 7.92
C VAL A 228 -6.23 -25.02 6.52
N GLU A 229 -5.52 -24.33 5.64
CA GLU A 229 -5.12 -24.87 4.34
C GLU A 229 -4.05 -25.94 4.57
N ARG A 230 -4.19 -27.11 3.94
CA ARG A 230 -3.24 -28.23 4.08
C ARG A 230 -2.56 -28.54 2.76
N ARG A 231 -1.24 -28.68 2.79
CA ARG A 231 -0.42 -28.95 1.60
C ARG A 231 0.60 -30.06 1.88
N ALA A 232 0.76 -30.96 0.91
CA ALA A 232 1.80 -31.96 0.93
C ALA A 232 3.14 -31.39 0.48
N VAL A 233 4.16 -31.48 1.36
CA VAL A 233 5.54 -31.11 1.04
C VAL A 233 6.46 -32.15 1.64
N GLN A 234 7.31 -32.78 0.80
CA GLN A 234 8.21 -33.80 1.25
C GLN A 234 9.35 -33.25 2.12
N PRO A 235 9.76 -33.97 3.19
CA PRO A 235 10.94 -33.60 3.98
C PRO A 235 12.18 -33.41 3.10
N GLY A 236 12.99 -32.40 3.45
CA GLY A 236 14.17 -32.01 2.68
C GLY A 236 13.91 -31.08 1.52
N THR A 237 12.64 -30.84 1.14
CA THR A 237 12.28 -29.86 0.10
C THR A 237 12.54 -28.43 0.61
N ALA A 238 13.18 -27.61 -0.20
CA ALA A 238 13.26 -26.18 0.05
C ALA A 238 11.86 -25.55 -0.08
N VAL A 239 11.46 -24.72 0.89
CA VAL A 239 10.16 -24.05 0.92
C VAL A 239 10.37 -22.54 0.90
N ARG A 240 9.60 -21.83 0.09
CA ARG A 240 9.42 -20.37 0.13
C ARG A 240 7.95 -20.07 0.32
N LEU A 241 7.61 -19.39 1.40
CA LEU A 241 6.28 -18.86 1.63
C LEU A 241 6.30 -17.35 1.36
N ARG A 242 5.46 -16.91 0.44
CA ARG A 242 5.30 -15.51 0.05
C ARG A 242 4.09 -14.94 0.79
N LEU A 243 4.33 -14.36 1.95
CA LEU A 243 3.29 -13.81 2.81
C LEU A 243 2.88 -12.44 2.28
N ILE A 244 1.59 -12.24 2.08
CA ILE A 244 1.01 -10.97 1.64
C ILE A 244 -0.12 -10.63 2.59
N ASN A 245 -0.07 -9.47 3.23
CA ASN A 245 -1.20 -8.95 3.97
C ASN A 245 -2.05 -8.06 3.05
N THR A 246 -3.20 -8.56 2.64
CA THR A 246 -4.15 -7.84 1.78
C THR A 246 -5.31 -7.23 2.57
N ASP A 247 -5.24 -7.25 3.90
CA ASP A 247 -6.23 -6.67 4.81
C ASP A 247 -5.95 -5.18 5.08
N ASN A 248 -6.86 -4.50 5.74
CA ASN A 248 -6.77 -3.07 6.10
C ASN A 248 -6.04 -2.81 7.43
N ALA A 249 -5.60 -3.86 8.11
CA ALA A 249 -4.89 -3.77 9.38
C ALA A 249 -3.63 -4.64 9.36
N PRO A 250 -2.60 -4.32 10.14
CA PRO A 250 -1.46 -5.20 10.31
C PRO A 250 -1.92 -6.60 10.76
N GLN A 251 -1.28 -7.63 10.21
CA GLN A 251 -1.54 -9.03 10.53
C GLN A 251 -0.31 -9.66 11.15
N ARG A 252 -0.51 -10.41 12.22
CA ARG A 252 0.56 -11.10 12.95
C ARG A 252 0.53 -12.58 12.62
N VAL A 253 1.69 -13.10 12.21
CA VAL A 253 1.83 -14.47 11.73
C VAL A 253 2.92 -15.18 12.51
N ASP A 254 2.60 -16.39 13.00
CA ASP A 254 3.55 -17.27 13.68
C ASP A 254 3.82 -18.52 12.87
N ILE A 255 5.09 -18.94 12.81
CA ILE A 255 5.51 -20.18 12.16
C ILE A 255 6.11 -21.13 13.19
N GLY A 256 5.52 -22.31 13.31
CA GLY A 256 5.95 -23.39 14.20
C GLY A 256 6.36 -24.65 13.46
N GLY A 257 7.11 -25.51 14.17
CA GLY A 257 7.58 -26.79 13.63
C GLY A 257 8.96 -26.72 12.96
N THR A 258 9.46 -25.53 12.59
CA THR A 258 10.76 -25.36 11.94
C THR A 258 11.39 -23.99 12.26
N PRO A 259 12.74 -23.89 12.28
CA PRO A 259 13.41 -22.62 12.13
C PRO A 259 13.26 -22.11 10.68
N PHE A 260 13.17 -20.79 10.53
CA PHE A 260 12.99 -20.16 9.23
C PHE A 260 13.87 -18.91 9.06
N ARG A 261 13.92 -18.37 7.85
CA ARG A 261 14.53 -17.07 7.54
C ARG A 261 13.51 -16.18 6.86
N VAL A 262 13.49 -14.89 7.20
CA VAL A 262 12.89 -13.88 6.34
C VAL A 262 13.92 -13.55 5.26
N VAL A 263 13.62 -13.83 4.01
CA VAL A 263 14.57 -13.68 2.90
C VAL A 263 14.32 -12.44 2.05
N ALA A 264 13.09 -11.91 2.08
CA ALA A 264 12.73 -10.66 1.42
C ALA A 264 11.68 -9.90 2.21
N ILE A 265 11.67 -8.56 2.06
CA ILE A 265 10.66 -7.63 2.55
C ILE A 265 10.22 -6.81 1.35
N ASP A 266 8.91 -6.66 1.15
CA ASP A 266 8.30 -5.86 0.09
C ASP A 266 8.95 -6.06 -1.29
N GLY A 267 9.14 -7.33 -1.66
CA GLY A 267 9.74 -7.72 -2.92
C GLY A 267 11.28 -7.63 -2.96
N THR A 268 11.94 -7.04 -1.97
CA THR A 268 13.40 -6.85 -1.96
C THR A 268 14.12 -7.87 -1.09
N ASP A 269 15.08 -8.59 -1.66
CA ASP A 269 15.89 -9.60 -0.96
C ASP A 269 16.74 -8.98 0.16
N LEU A 270 16.84 -9.67 1.29
CA LEU A 270 17.67 -9.30 2.44
C LEU A 270 19.08 -9.88 2.34
N THR A 271 20.06 -9.14 2.79
CA THR A 271 21.46 -9.59 2.81
C THR A 271 21.74 -10.44 4.05
N GLY A 272 22.20 -11.69 3.81
CA GLY A 272 22.62 -12.61 4.88
C GLY A 272 21.55 -12.87 5.94
N PRO A 273 20.35 -13.29 5.54
CA PRO A 273 19.27 -13.58 6.48
C PRO A 273 19.67 -14.71 7.44
N THR A 274 19.39 -14.51 8.74
CA THR A 274 19.74 -15.45 9.82
C THR A 274 18.55 -16.33 10.21
N LEU A 275 18.83 -17.47 10.84
CA LEU A 275 17.77 -18.37 11.31
C LEU A 275 17.01 -17.75 12.48
N LEU A 276 15.71 -17.72 12.35
CA LEU A 276 14.76 -17.34 13.36
C LEU A 276 14.08 -18.58 13.97
N ARG A 277 13.77 -18.48 15.24
CA ARG A 277 12.99 -19.48 15.97
C ARG A 277 11.96 -18.75 16.84
N ARG A 278 10.69 -19.15 16.74
CA ARG A 278 9.61 -18.57 17.57
C ARG A 278 9.61 -17.03 17.50
N ARG A 279 9.48 -16.50 16.28
CA ARG A 279 9.32 -15.07 16.04
C ARG A 279 7.96 -14.82 15.40
N THR A 280 7.23 -13.86 15.97
CA THR A 280 6.01 -13.32 15.34
C THR A 280 6.40 -12.35 14.26
N LEU A 281 5.86 -12.52 13.07
CA LEU A 281 6.02 -11.63 11.93
C LEU A 281 4.81 -10.70 11.89
N GLU A 282 5.00 -9.41 12.09
CA GLU A 282 3.96 -8.43 11.85
C GLU A 282 4.09 -7.88 10.42
N LEU A 283 3.07 -8.16 9.62
CA LEU A 283 2.96 -7.63 8.25
C LEU A 283 2.09 -6.38 8.27
N ALA A 284 2.63 -5.27 7.82
CA ALA A 284 1.85 -4.06 7.54
C ALA A 284 0.65 -4.41 6.62
N ALA A 285 -0.44 -3.67 6.68
CA ALA A 285 -1.46 -3.78 5.63
C ALA A 285 -0.82 -3.37 4.29
N GLY A 286 -0.92 -4.24 3.29
CA GLY A 286 -0.20 -4.10 2.01
C GLY A 286 1.21 -4.69 2.01
N GLY A 287 1.82 -4.94 3.16
CA GLY A 287 3.20 -5.43 3.31
C GLY A 287 3.38 -6.90 2.93
N ARG A 288 4.63 -7.26 2.58
CA ARG A 288 4.99 -8.63 2.17
C ARG A 288 6.27 -9.08 2.83
N TYR A 289 6.28 -10.34 3.30
CA TYR A 289 7.50 -11.03 3.74
C TYR A 289 7.63 -12.36 3.01
N ASP A 290 8.81 -12.63 2.47
CA ASP A 290 9.13 -13.98 1.98
C ASP A 290 9.91 -14.74 3.05
N VAL A 291 9.39 -15.90 3.39
CA VAL A 291 9.97 -16.80 4.40
C VAL A 291 10.51 -18.04 3.75
N ALA A 292 11.72 -18.45 4.12
CA ALA A 292 12.37 -19.66 3.58
C ALA A 292 12.83 -20.60 4.69
N PHE A 293 12.65 -21.90 4.44
CA PHE A 293 13.15 -23.00 5.28
C PHE A 293 13.29 -24.29 4.47
N THR A 294 13.92 -25.30 5.07
CA THR A 294 13.88 -26.67 4.53
C THR A 294 12.81 -27.44 5.29
N MET A 295 11.91 -28.10 4.57
CA MET A 295 10.83 -28.89 5.17
C MET A 295 11.40 -29.98 6.09
N PRO A 296 11.08 -29.96 7.39
CA PRO A 296 11.51 -30.99 8.34
C PRO A 296 10.67 -32.26 8.18
N PRO A 297 11.07 -33.37 8.83
CA PRO A 297 10.23 -34.59 8.91
C PRO A 297 8.91 -34.38 9.65
N THR A 298 8.87 -33.39 10.56
CA THR A 298 7.67 -33.02 11.33
C THR A 298 6.83 -31.99 10.61
N PRO A 299 5.50 -31.96 10.81
CA PRO A 299 4.65 -30.94 10.22
C PRO A 299 5.01 -29.53 10.64
N VAL A 300 4.80 -28.57 9.74
CA VAL A 300 5.00 -27.12 9.95
C VAL A 300 3.63 -26.43 9.88
N LYS A 301 3.39 -25.47 10.78
CA LYS A 301 2.18 -24.65 10.75
C LYS A 301 2.53 -23.18 10.74
N LEU A 302 1.92 -22.46 9.83
CA LEU A 302 1.76 -21.02 9.84
C LEU A 302 0.36 -20.72 10.38
N ALA A 303 0.25 -19.84 11.36
CA ALA A 303 -1.02 -19.40 11.93
C ALA A 303 -1.11 -17.88 11.91
N VAL A 304 -2.30 -17.35 11.64
CA VAL A 304 -2.61 -15.93 11.77
C VAL A 304 -3.16 -15.69 13.17
N GLU A 305 -2.57 -14.76 13.90
CA GLU A 305 -2.89 -14.49 15.32
C GLU A 305 -4.37 -14.11 15.49
N ASN A 306 -4.97 -14.54 16.60
CA ASN A 306 -6.38 -14.30 16.93
C ASN A 306 -7.41 -14.84 15.91
N THR A 307 -7.01 -15.78 15.06
CA THR A 307 -7.88 -16.44 14.07
C THR A 307 -7.74 -17.96 14.14
N LEU A 308 -8.59 -18.67 13.38
CA LEU A 308 -8.48 -20.12 13.18
C LEU A 308 -7.91 -20.47 11.79
N VAL A 309 -7.50 -19.46 11.01
CA VAL A 309 -6.96 -19.69 9.67
C VAL A 309 -5.44 -19.85 9.70
N GLY A 310 -4.92 -20.57 8.72
CA GLY A 310 -3.49 -20.80 8.58
C GLY A 310 -3.14 -21.74 7.45
N LEU A 311 -1.85 -22.12 7.41
CA LEU A 311 -1.32 -23.09 6.46
C LEU A 311 -0.58 -24.19 7.23
N ALA A 312 -0.92 -25.44 6.98
CA ALA A 312 -0.21 -26.61 7.50
C ALA A 312 0.50 -27.38 6.38
N LEU A 313 1.77 -27.64 6.57
CA LEU A 313 2.61 -28.42 5.66
C LEU A 313 3.00 -29.73 6.32
N SER A 314 2.81 -30.83 5.62
CA SER A 314 3.23 -32.18 6.06
C SER A 314 3.57 -33.06 4.87
N ALA A 315 4.24 -34.17 5.09
CA ALA A 315 4.62 -35.10 4.00
C ALA A 315 3.40 -35.66 3.25
N ASP A 316 2.32 -35.93 3.97
CA ASP A 316 1.06 -36.47 3.43
C ASP A 316 0.01 -35.40 3.08
N GLY A 317 0.21 -34.14 3.51
CA GLY A 317 -0.73 -33.05 3.30
C GLY A 317 -1.99 -33.11 4.18
N ASN A 318 -2.03 -33.97 5.20
CA ASN A 318 -3.23 -34.19 6.02
C ASN A 318 -3.09 -33.73 7.47
N SER A 319 -1.86 -33.56 7.96
CA SER A 319 -1.60 -33.18 9.33
C SER A 319 -1.97 -31.74 9.61
N ASP A 320 -2.53 -31.50 10.79
CA ASP A 320 -2.80 -30.16 11.33
C ASP A 320 -2.14 -30.05 12.71
N PRO A 321 -0.86 -29.65 12.77
CA PRO A 321 -0.16 -29.53 14.05
C PRO A 321 -0.74 -28.42 14.91
N SER A 322 -0.41 -28.43 16.20
CA SER A 322 -0.86 -27.40 17.15
C SER A 322 -0.44 -26.01 16.67
N THR A 323 -1.30 -25.02 16.91
CA THR A 323 -0.99 -23.64 16.64
C THR A 323 0.27 -23.19 17.37
N PRO A 324 1.25 -22.59 16.69
CA PRO A 324 2.45 -22.10 17.34
C PRO A 324 2.11 -21.00 18.35
N ALA A 325 2.80 -20.99 19.49
CA ALA A 325 2.68 -19.91 20.43
C ALA A 325 3.40 -18.66 19.90
N PRO A 326 2.84 -17.45 20.08
CA PRO A 326 3.50 -16.21 19.72
C PRO A 326 4.90 -16.10 20.32
N GLY A 327 5.81 -15.50 19.58
CA GLY A 327 7.17 -15.21 19.98
C GLY A 327 7.43 -13.71 20.15
N PRO A 328 8.66 -13.30 20.48
CA PRO A 328 9.08 -11.93 20.34
C PRO A 328 8.93 -11.50 18.89
N GLU A 329 8.57 -10.24 18.67
CA GLU A 329 8.37 -9.68 17.36
C GLU A 329 9.67 -9.68 16.52
N PHE A 330 9.51 -9.90 15.22
CA PHE A 330 10.60 -9.77 14.25
C PHE A 330 10.90 -8.29 14.03
N ASP A 331 12.18 -7.91 14.12
CA ASP A 331 12.64 -6.55 13.91
C ASP A 331 13.51 -6.46 12.65
N PRO A 332 13.01 -5.91 11.54
CA PRO A 332 13.77 -5.75 10.31
C PRO A 332 14.95 -4.78 10.44
N ALA A 333 14.91 -3.83 11.38
CA ALA A 333 15.96 -2.81 11.54
C ALA A 333 17.31 -3.39 11.98
N VAL A 334 17.30 -4.56 12.63
CA VAL A 334 18.52 -5.23 13.14
C VAL A 334 18.78 -6.59 12.49
N TYR A 335 17.91 -7.02 11.60
CA TYR A 335 17.94 -8.37 11.03
C TYR A 335 18.86 -8.49 9.81
N GLY A 336 19.50 -9.66 9.64
CA GLY A 336 20.43 -9.95 8.56
C GLY A 336 21.83 -9.38 8.78
N ARG A 337 22.61 -9.26 7.71
CA ARG A 337 23.96 -8.69 7.76
C ARG A 337 23.97 -7.28 7.17
N PRO A 338 24.72 -6.35 7.78
CA PRO A 338 24.95 -5.04 7.18
C PRO A 338 25.48 -5.17 5.74
N SER A 339 24.99 -4.34 4.87
CA SER A 339 25.42 -4.26 3.47
C SER A 339 25.59 -2.82 3.04
N PRO A 340 26.47 -2.52 2.06
CA PRO A 340 26.64 -1.16 1.56
C PRO A 340 25.30 -0.55 1.17
N LYS A 341 25.04 0.68 1.64
CA LYS A 341 23.82 1.45 1.30
C LYS A 341 24.15 2.39 0.15
N PRO A 342 23.25 2.61 -0.82
CA PRO A 342 23.46 3.56 -1.90
C PRO A 342 23.51 5.00 -1.39
N PHE A 343 22.86 5.26 -0.25
CA PHE A 343 22.85 6.53 0.48
C PHE A 343 22.52 6.27 1.96
N ASP A 344 22.84 7.18 2.83
CA ASP A 344 22.64 7.10 4.29
C ASP A 344 22.28 8.48 4.88
N ALA A 345 22.22 8.58 6.22
CA ALA A 345 21.85 9.82 6.89
C ALA A 345 22.84 10.99 6.63
N SER A 346 24.07 10.70 6.20
CA SER A 346 25.12 11.71 5.90
C SER A 346 25.14 12.12 4.42
N SER A 347 24.37 11.48 3.56
CA SER A 347 24.30 11.79 2.15
C SER A 347 23.74 13.21 1.94
N HIS A 348 24.18 13.87 0.88
CA HIS A 348 23.56 15.12 0.44
C HIS A 348 22.20 14.79 -0.22
N TYR A 349 21.14 15.38 0.29
CA TYR A 349 19.78 15.22 -0.21
C TYR A 349 19.35 16.47 -0.97
N ASP A 350 18.80 16.26 -2.17
CA ASP A 350 18.30 17.36 -3.01
C ASP A 350 16.96 17.88 -2.46
N ARG A 351 16.18 16.98 -1.86
CA ARG A 351 14.89 17.28 -1.21
C ARG A 351 14.81 16.63 0.16
N VAL A 352 14.34 17.40 1.14
CA VAL A 352 14.12 16.91 2.52
C VAL A 352 12.72 17.29 2.96
N PHE A 353 11.88 16.30 3.20
CA PHE A 353 10.50 16.49 3.61
C PHE A 353 10.25 15.98 5.04
N SER A 354 9.21 16.53 5.66
CA SER A 354 8.61 16.00 6.88
C SER A 354 7.18 15.60 6.59
N LEU A 355 6.76 14.44 7.06
CA LEU A 355 5.40 13.93 6.97
C LEU A 355 4.90 13.63 8.39
N ASP A 356 4.21 14.61 8.99
CA ASP A 356 3.61 14.48 10.32
C ASP A 356 2.16 14.01 10.20
N ILE A 357 1.88 12.77 10.61
CA ILE A 357 0.54 12.20 10.67
C ILE A 357 -0.10 12.61 12.00
N GLY A 358 -1.25 13.26 11.95
CA GLY A 358 -1.93 13.79 13.12
C GLY A 358 -3.45 13.72 13.05
N ARG A 359 -4.11 14.29 14.05
CA ARG A 359 -5.57 14.42 14.07
C ARG A 359 -5.98 15.76 14.70
N LYS A 360 -6.98 16.43 14.12
CA LYS A 360 -7.58 17.63 14.69
C LYS A 360 -9.09 17.67 14.52
N LEU A 361 -9.78 18.42 15.36
CA LEU A 361 -11.21 18.72 15.16
C LEU A 361 -11.38 19.58 13.90
N GLY A 362 -12.35 19.22 13.08
CA GLY A 362 -12.62 19.92 11.83
C GLY A 362 -13.70 19.22 11.01
N PHE A 363 -13.73 19.57 9.74
CA PHE A 363 -14.66 18.97 8.78
C PHE A 363 -13.85 18.34 7.63
N PHE A 364 -14.33 17.22 7.13
CA PHE A 364 -13.87 16.57 5.90
C PHE A 364 -15.12 16.27 5.07
N ASP A 365 -15.19 16.79 3.86
CA ASP A 365 -16.34 16.74 2.96
C ASP A 365 -17.69 17.04 3.67
N GLY A 366 -17.71 18.11 4.46
CA GLY A 366 -18.88 18.54 5.23
C GLY A 366 -19.17 17.70 6.49
N HIS A 367 -18.45 16.62 6.76
CA HIS A 367 -18.63 15.78 7.93
C HIS A 367 -17.76 16.26 9.10
N PRO A 368 -18.37 16.71 10.23
CA PRO A 368 -17.62 17.12 11.40
C PRO A 368 -17.01 15.93 12.12
N GLY A 369 -15.80 16.11 12.67
CA GLY A 369 -15.16 15.06 13.44
C GLY A 369 -13.73 15.36 13.82
N LYS A 370 -13.04 14.35 14.38
CA LYS A 370 -11.60 14.37 14.59
C LYS A 370 -10.94 13.81 13.34
N GLN A 371 -10.63 14.72 12.41
CA GLN A 371 -10.13 14.38 11.07
C GLN A 371 -8.66 14.03 11.07
N TRP A 372 -8.24 13.20 10.12
CA TRP A 372 -6.83 12.93 9.84
C TRP A 372 -6.15 14.16 9.28
N THR A 373 -4.87 14.31 9.59
CA THR A 373 -4.06 15.42 9.08
C THR A 373 -2.70 14.93 8.63
N LEU A 374 -2.20 15.50 7.53
CA LEU A 374 -0.82 15.42 7.09
C LEU A 374 -0.22 16.83 7.17
N ASN A 375 0.85 16.98 7.95
CA ASN A 375 1.46 18.30 8.27
C ASN A 375 0.43 19.32 8.78
N GLY A 376 -0.57 18.86 9.54
CA GLY A 376 -1.66 19.68 10.06
C GLY A 376 -2.75 20.03 9.05
N GLY A 377 -2.61 19.69 7.77
CA GLY A 377 -3.63 19.83 6.73
C GLY A 377 -4.67 18.71 6.81
N ILE A 378 -5.96 19.02 6.56
CA ILE A 378 -7.03 18.04 6.28
C ILE A 378 -7.18 17.97 4.77
N TYR A 379 -7.34 16.76 4.23
CA TYR A 379 -7.55 16.54 2.79
C TYR A 379 -8.71 17.41 2.25
N PRO A 380 -8.60 18.01 1.07
CA PRO A 380 -7.52 17.89 0.08
C PRO A 380 -6.35 18.88 0.27
N ARG A 381 -6.39 19.71 1.32
CA ARG A 381 -5.34 20.72 1.63
C ARG A 381 -4.21 20.09 2.46
N VAL A 382 -3.60 19.07 1.90
CA VAL A 382 -2.44 18.34 2.44
C VAL A 382 -1.19 18.69 1.63
N PRO A 383 0.03 18.39 2.10
CA PRO A 383 1.23 18.62 1.31
C PRO A 383 1.21 17.79 0.01
N MET A 384 1.80 18.36 -1.04
CA MET A 384 2.22 17.64 -2.23
C MET A 384 3.74 17.79 -2.33
N PHE A 385 4.47 16.70 -2.20
CA PHE A 385 5.92 16.74 -2.26
C PHE A 385 6.38 16.84 -3.71
N MET A 386 7.03 17.96 -4.02
CA MET A 386 7.53 18.27 -5.37
C MET A 386 8.96 17.79 -5.52
N VAL A 387 9.18 16.91 -6.50
CA VAL A 387 10.50 16.36 -6.80
C VAL A 387 10.86 16.57 -8.28
N GLU A 388 12.15 16.47 -8.59
CA GLU A 388 12.64 16.41 -9.95
C GLU A 388 13.26 15.05 -10.23
N ARG A 389 13.29 14.66 -11.51
CA ARG A 389 13.92 13.40 -11.90
C ARG A 389 15.40 13.41 -11.54
N GLY A 390 15.83 12.44 -10.74
CA GLY A 390 17.19 12.27 -10.28
C GLY A 390 17.45 12.76 -8.86
N ASP A 391 16.50 13.52 -8.26
CA ASP A 391 16.62 13.97 -6.88
C ASP A 391 16.85 12.79 -5.92
N LEU A 392 17.78 12.95 -5.00
CA LEU A 392 17.87 12.12 -3.82
C LEU A 392 16.97 12.72 -2.74
N VAL A 393 15.92 12.01 -2.40
CA VAL A 393 14.85 12.47 -1.51
C VAL A 393 14.98 11.82 -0.14
N ARG A 394 14.82 12.62 0.92
CA ARG A 394 14.67 12.12 2.30
C ARG A 394 13.32 12.56 2.85
N ILE A 395 12.61 11.64 3.48
CA ILE A 395 11.35 11.93 4.19
C ILE A 395 11.49 11.49 5.65
N SER A 396 11.13 12.38 6.58
CA SER A 396 10.97 12.06 7.99
C SER A 396 9.48 11.86 8.26
N ILE A 397 9.05 10.61 8.46
CA ILE A 397 7.66 10.25 8.74
C ILE A 397 7.48 10.12 10.24
N ARG A 398 6.48 10.81 10.80
CA ARG A 398 6.16 10.76 12.22
C ARG A 398 4.68 10.49 12.44
N ASN A 399 4.36 9.51 13.26
CA ASN A 399 3.00 9.24 13.69
C ASN A 399 2.72 9.88 15.06
N GLY A 400 1.99 10.99 15.06
CA GLY A 400 1.53 11.69 16.27
C GLY A 400 0.15 11.23 16.75
N THR A 401 -0.36 10.10 16.25
CA THR A 401 -1.69 9.57 16.60
C THR A 401 -1.59 8.35 17.52
N GLY A 402 -2.74 7.85 17.98
CA GLY A 402 -2.81 6.59 18.76
C GLY A 402 -3.13 5.35 17.92
N ALA A 403 -3.14 5.46 16.58
CA ALA A 403 -3.39 4.36 15.66
C ALA A 403 -2.14 4.06 14.85
N VAL A 404 -2.02 2.83 14.34
CA VAL A 404 -0.99 2.45 13.40
C VAL A 404 -1.35 2.92 11.98
N HIS A 405 -0.35 3.35 11.22
CA HIS A 405 -0.50 3.79 9.84
C HIS A 405 0.51 3.08 8.93
N PRO A 406 0.09 2.05 8.18
CA PRO A 406 0.89 1.49 7.11
C PRO A 406 0.95 2.50 5.95
N MET A 407 2.05 3.25 5.84
CA MET A 407 2.24 4.26 4.78
C MET A 407 2.81 3.59 3.54
N HIS A 408 2.11 3.74 2.42
CA HIS A 408 2.46 3.16 1.13
C HIS A 408 2.75 4.23 0.10
N LEU A 409 3.92 4.16 -0.50
CA LEU A 409 4.36 5.01 -1.60
C LEU A 409 4.30 4.24 -2.92
N HIS A 410 3.50 4.71 -3.85
CA HIS A 410 3.40 4.15 -5.20
C HIS A 410 4.68 4.38 -6.02
N GLY A 411 5.00 3.41 -6.88
CA GLY A 411 6.03 3.51 -7.91
C GLY A 411 7.46 3.70 -7.43
N HIS A 412 7.72 3.59 -6.13
CA HIS A 412 9.04 3.73 -5.52
C HIS A 412 9.20 2.82 -4.31
N HIS A 413 10.44 2.41 -4.04
CA HIS A 413 10.84 1.80 -2.78
C HIS A 413 11.68 2.78 -1.95
N MET A 414 11.39 2.87 -0.67
CA MET A 414 12.11 3.69 0.30
C MET A 414 13.12 2.85 1.07
N LEU A 415 14.38 3.29 1.11
CA LEU A 415 15.37 2.74 2.04
C LEU A 415 15.12 3.31 3.43
N VAL A 416 14.85 2.45 4.40
CA VAL A 416 14.73 2.85 5.80
C VAL A 416 16.12 3.15 6.35
N LEU A 417 16.36 4.40 6.74
CA LEU A 417 17.62 4.87 7.29
C LEU A 417 17.68 4.70 8.80
N SER A 418 16.59 5.07 9.49
CA SER A 418 16.47 4.98 10.95
C SER A 418 15.03 4.81 11.41
N ARG A 419 14.84 4.20 12.58
CA ARG A 419 13.59 4.14 13.34
C ARG A 419 13.80 4.74 14.72
N ASN A 420 12.98 5.74 15.10
CA ASN A 420 13.07 6.46 16.37
C ASN A 420 14.46 7.05 16.64
N GLY A 421 15.16 7.51 15.56
CA GLY A 421 16.50 8.05 15.63
C GLY A 421 17.61 6.99 15.72
N VAL A 422 17.29 5.69 15.77
CA VAL A 422 18.25 4.60 15.77
C VAL A 422 18.50 4.13 14.33
N PRO A 423 19.72 4.20 13.81
CA PRO A 423 20.02 3.74 12.45
C PRO A 423 19.75 2.25 12.25
N VAL A 424 19.25 1.88 11.06
CA VAL A 424 19.16 0.48 10.64
C VAL A 424 20.55 -0.13 10.60
N SER A 425 20.76 -1.20 11.36
CA SER A 425 22.07 -1.85 11.54
C SER A 425 22.14 -3.25 10.91
N GLY A 426 21.02 -3.82 10.53
CA GLY A 426 20.94 -5.11 9.83
C GLY A 426 21.15 -5.00 8.31
N SER A 427 20.49 -5.84 7.55
CA SER A 427 20.41 -5.75 6.09
C SER A 427 19.83 -4.41 5.66
N ARG A 428 20.11 -4.00 4.41
CA ARG A 428 19.34 -2.92 3.81
C ARG A 428 17.86 -3.27 3.87
N TRP A 429 17.07 -2.37 4.39
CA TRP A 429 15.62 -2.53 4.48
C TRP A 429 14.95 -1.55 3.51
N TRP A 430 14.59 -2.07 2.35
CA TRP A 430 13.75 -1.39 1.39
C TRP A 430 12.30 -1.75 1.64
N SER A 431 11.42 -0.78 1.57
CA SER A 431 9.99 -0.96 1.77
C SER A 431 9.20 0.00 0.90
N ASP A 432 8.10 -0.44 0.36
CA ASP A 432 7.10 0.42 -0.25
C ASP A 432 5.92 0.66 0.71
N THR A 433 5.80 -0.18 1.76
CA THR A 433 4.70 -0.13 2.73
C THR A 433 5.24 -0.22 4.16
N LEU A 434 5.41 0.94 4.79
CA LEU A 434 6.05 1.05 6.10
C LEU A 434 5.02 1.17 7.22
N ASN A 435 5.00 0.20 8.15
CA ASN A 435 4.14 0.26 9.32
C ASN A 435 4.69 1.29 10.32
N VAL A 436 3.97 2.39 10.52
CA VAL A 436 4.35 3.46 11.45
C VAL A 436 3.46 3.39 12.68
N GLU A 437 4.01 2.82 13.77
CA GLU A 437 3.30 2.67 15.04
C GLU A 437 3.03 4.01 15.73
N ALA A 438 2.11 3.99 16.69
CA ALA A 438 1.79 5.16 17.50
C ALA A 438 3.04 5.74 18.18
N GLY A 439 3.36 7.00 17.90
CA GLY A 439 4.52 7.70 18.43
C GLY A 439 5.85 7.41 17.72
N GLU A 440 5.88 6.51 16.73
CA GLU A 440 7.10 6.22 15.96
C GLU A 440 7.47 7.32 14.99
N ARG A 441 8.76 7.32 14.69
CA ARG A 441 9.36 8.13 13.63
C ARG A 441 10.29 7.28 12.78
N TYR A 442 10.17 7.44 11.48
CA TYR A 442 11.10 6.88 10.49
C TYR A 442 11.77 7.97 9.69
N ASP A 443 13.07 7.80 9.41
CA ASP A 443 13.75 8.53 8.34
C ASP A 443 13.96 7.56 7.19
N VAL A 444 13.40 7.88 6.03
CA VAL A 444 13.49 7.08 4.81
C VAL A 444 14.07 7.89 3.68
N ALA A 445 14.62 7.22 2.67
CA ALA A 445 15.12 7.90 1.49
C ALA A 445 14.94 7.06 0.23
N PHE A 446 14.78 7.75 -0.91
CA PHE A 446 14.71 7.13 -2.23
C PHE A 446 15.29 8.06 -3.30
N ARG A 447 15.57 7.50 -4.47
CA ARG A 447 15.89 8.30 -5.65
C ARG A 447 14.64 8.50 -6.48
N ALA A 448 14.35 9.73 -6.82
CA ALA A 448 13.24 10.10 -7.69
C ALA A 448 13.61 9.80 -9.16
N ASP A 449 13.50 8.54 -9.59
CA ASP A 449 13.89 8.10 -10.93
C ASP A 449 12.72 7.60 -11.80
N ASN A 450 11.51 7.59 -11.24
CA ASN A 450 10.26 7.20 -11.90
C ASN A 450 9.30 8.39 -12.02
N PRO A 451 9.36 9.20 -13.10
CA PRO A 451 8.53 10.39 -13.26
C PRO A 451 7.03 10.10 -13.23
N GLY A 452 6.27 10.91 -12.49
CA GLY A 452 4.83 10.71 -12.36
C GLY A 452 4.16 11.63 -11.34
N ILE A 453 2.90 11.35 -11.06
CA ILE A 453 2.14 11.79 -9.90
C ILE A 453 1.80 10.53 -9.12
N TRP A 454 2.46 10.35 -7.98
CA TRP A 454 2.43 9.12 -7.20
C TRP A 454 1.69 9.32 -5.90
N MET A 455 0.76 8.43 -5.62
CA MET A 455 0.04 8.46 -4.35
C MET A 455 0.95 8.00 -3.22
N ASP A 456 0.85 8.68 -2.06
CA ASP A 456 1.41 8.25 -0.78
C ASP A 456 0.26 8.29 0.23
N HIS A 457 -0.17 7.12 0.69
CA HIS A 457 -1.36 7.00 1.49
C HIS A 457 -1.23 5.93 2.58
N CYS A 458 -2.11 6.03 3.57
CA CYS A 458 -2.22 4.97 4.57
C CYS A 458 -2.89 3.74 3.94
N HIS A 459 -2.23 2.58 3.99
CA HIS A 459 -2.81 1.33 3.46
C HIS A 459 -3.83 0.66 4.42
N ASN A 460 -4.12 1.26 5.59
CA ASN A 460 -5.45 1.13 6.15
C ASN A 460 -6.39 1.97 5.25
N LEU A 461 -6.96 1.30 4.25
CA LEU A 461 -7.72 1.97 3.18
C LEU A 461 -8.92 2.76 3.71
N ARG A 462 -9.41 2.42 4.91
CA ARG A 462 -10.43 3.24 5.56
C ARG A 462 -9.86 4.59 6.01
N HIS A 463 -8.63 4.62 6.54
CA HIS A 463 -7.98 5.88 6.89
C HIS A 463 -7.68 6.72 5.65
N ALA A 464 -7.29 6.08 4.54
CA ALA A 464 -7.09 6.75 3.27
C ALA A 464 -8.40 7.40 2.77
N ALA A 465 -9.50 6.63 2.73
CA ALA A 465 -10.82 7.13 2.37
C ALA A 465 -11.32 8.27 3.30
N ASP A 466 -10.89 8.26 4.56
CA ASP A 466 -11.13 9.34 5.53
C ASP A 466 -10.10 10.51 5.39
N GLY A 467 -9.31 10.54 4.29
CA GLY A 467 -8.42 11.66 3.91
C GLY A 467 -6.96 11.51 4.32
N LEU A 468 -6.48 10.33 4.74
CA LEU A 468 -5.06 10.11 5.04
C LEU A 468 -4.29 9.70 3.77
N THR A 469 -4.25 10.62 2.81
CA THR A 469 -3.63 10.47 1.49
C THR A 469 -3.03 11.78 1.01
N MET A 470 -1.93 11.70 0.27
CA MET A 470 -1.25 12.79 -0.40
C MET A 470 -0.55 12.30 -1.68
N HIS A 471 0.20 13.17 -2.35
CA HIS A 471 0.92 12.80 -3.56
C HIS A 471 2.37 13.31 -3.55
N ILE A 472 3.25 12.55 -4.20
CA ILE A 472 4.55 12.99 -4.66
C ILE A 472 4.42 13.29 -6.15
N ALA A 473 4.69 14.54 -6.56
CA ALA A 473 4.55 14.96 -7.95
C ALA A 473 5.89 15.40 -8.53
N TYR A 474 6.21 14.89 -9.71
CA TYR A 474 7.39 15.31 -10.45
C TYR A 474 7.14 16.62 -11.17
N ALA A 475 8.09 17.54 -11.08
CA ALA A 475 8.01 18.83 -11.74
C ALA A 475 7.76 18.66 -13.26
N GLY A 476 6.78 19.38 -13.77
CA GLY A 476 6.38 19.31 -15.17
C GLY A 476 5.52 18.11 -15.57
N VAL A 477 5.13 17.24 -14.63
CA VAL A 477 4.14 16.19 -14.88
C VAL A 477 2.74 16.70 -14.55
N THR A 478 1.77 16.40 -15.40
CA THR A 478 0.36 16.79 -15.25
C THR A 478 -0.56 15.60 -15.46
N THR A 479 -1.77 15.68 -14.94
CA THR A 479 -2.83 14.69 -15.20
C THR A 479 -4.05 15.36 -15.83
N PRO A 480 -4.67 14.74 -16.85
CA PRO A 480 -5.96 15.16 -17.36
C PRO A 480 -7.14 14.53 -16.61
N PHE A 481 -6.87 13.61 -15.69
CA PHE A 481 -7.90 12.90 -14.92
C PHE A 481 -8.28 13.70 -13.67
N GLU A 482 -9.51 13.49 -13.24
CA GLU A 482 -10.11 14.19 -12.11
C GLU A 482 -10.81 13.21 -11.18
N THR A 483 -10.81 13.49 -9.89
CA THR A 483 -11.61 12.79 -8.88
C THR A 483 -13.08 13.24 -9.05
N GLY A 484 -14.03 12.32 -8.87
CA GLY A 484 -15.45 12.58 -9.12
C GLY A 484 -15.81 12.57 -10.62
N GLY A 485 -16.65 13.51 -11.03
CA GLY A 485 -17.04 13.73 -12.43
C GLY A 485 -17.85 12.59 -13.06
N ALA A 486 -17.91 12.56 -14.37
CA ALA A 486 -18.70 11.59 -15.12
C ALA A 486 -18.18 10.14 -15.01
N ALA A 487 -16.89 9.98 -14.71
CA ALA A 487 -16.27 8.67 -14.50
C ALA A 487 -16.42 8.16 -13.06
N HIS A 488 -16.99 8.98 -12.16
CA HIS A 488 -17.17 8.68 -10.73
C HIS A 488 -15.86 8.20 -10.05
N ASN A 489 -14.74 8.83 -10.40
CA ASN A 489 -13.44 8.46 -9.88
C ASN A 489 -13.33 8.71 -8.38
N HIS A 490 -13.05 7.66 -7.61
CA HIS A 490 -12.77 7.71 -6.17
C HIS A 490 -11.58 6.79 -5.88
N PRO A 491 -10.36 7.32 -5.82
CA PRO A 491 -9.16 6.49 -5.65
C PRO A 491 -9.15 5.68 -4.35
N GLU A 492 -9.90 6.15 -3.31
CA GLU A 492 -9.95 5.52 -1.98
C GLU A 492 -11.36 5.03 -1.56
#